data_6dcf91e1823a9a3b936d7ade01b3f1fa
#
_entry.id   6dcf91e1823a9a3b936d7ade01b3f1fa
#
_cell.length_a   1.000
_cell.length_b   1.000
_cell.length_c   1.000
_cell.angle_alpha   90.00
_cell.angle_beta   90.00
_cell.angle_gamma   90.00
#
_symmetry.space_group_name_H-M   'P 1'
#
loop_
_entity.id
_entity.type
_entity.pdbx_description
1 polymer ?
#
loop_
_entity_poly.entity_id
_entity_poly.type
_entity_poly.pdbx_seq_one_letter_code
_entity_poly.pdbx_strand_id
1 'polypeptide(L)'
;TSLPKINANFAIAHEIYHVFFQESEFVSKVEFADDHYYEHEEEYAANLFAGMLLMPEISFRRMYAKFKDESKGDDTDTIIRLMSYYQVPYMSVLIRCLELDLITGSALTEQILGADRTEIRQRLTDLWIDESIMDASNKDDFSHLEILVERVGREYIEDEYMNERTLKKVLH
;
A
#
# COMPACT_ATOMS: atom_id res chain seq x y z
N THR A 1 -9.49 -7.39 10.95
CA THR A 1 -9.42 -5.92 10.78
C THR A 1 -9.86 -5.58 9.37
N SER A 2 -10.99 -4.89 9.24
CA SER A 2 -11.54 -4.50 7.94
C SER A 2 -10.88 -3.19 7.48
N LEU A 3 -9.69 -3.29 6.87
CA LEU A 3 -9.08 -2.17 6.18
C LEU A 3 -9.80 -1.94 4.83
N PRO A 4 -9.88 -0.69 4.34
CA PRO A 4 -10.23 -0.43 2.96
C PRO A 4 -9.32 -1.21 2.00
N LYS A 5 -9.84 -1.65 0.85
CA LYS A 5 -9.08 -2.45 -0.14
C LYS A 5 -7.76 -1.79 -0.53
N ILE A 6 -7.79 -0.49 -0.80
CA ILE A 6 -6.59 0.29 -1.14
C ILE A 6 -5.55 0.32 0.00
N ASN A 7 -6.00 0.36 1.25
CA ASN A 7 -5.11 0.33 2.40
C ASN A 7 -4.53 -1.07 2.62
N ALA A 8 -5.31 -2.11 2.37
CA ALA A 8 -4.85 -3.49 2.48
C ALA A 8 -3.72 -3.79 1.48
N ASN A 9 -3.84 -3.34 0.22
CA ASN A 9 -2.80 -3.49 -0.79
C ASN A 9 -1.48 -2.84 -0.36
N PHE A 10 -1.57 -1.61 0.17
CA PHE A 10 -0.39 -0.89 0.63
C PHE A 10 0.24 -1.55 1.86
N ALA A 11 -0.59 -1.98 2.83
CA ALA A 11 -0.13 -2.69 4.01
C ALA A 11 0.58 -4.00 3.66
N ILE A 12 0.05 -4.79 2.72
CA ILE A 12 0.71 -6.02 2.26
C ILE A 12 2.08 -5.72 1.66
N ALA A 13 2.18 -4.70 0.82
CA ALA A 13 3.47 -4.31 0.21
C ALA A 13 4.47 -3.80 1.26
N HIS A 14 4.00 -3.10 2.30
CA HIS A 14 4.78 -2.67 3.44
C HIS A 14 5.32 -3.87 4.24
N GLU A 15 4.46 -4.84 4.58
CA GLU A 15 4.87 -6.05 5.30
C GLU A 15 5.85 -6.91 4.50
N ILE A 16 5.77 -6.91 3.16
CA ILE A 16 6.76 -7.59 2.31
C ILE A 16 8.17 -7.06 2.56
N TYR A 17 8.33 -5.75 2.80
CA TYR A 17 9.64 -5.19 3.15
C TYR A 17 10.20 -5.83 4.42
N HIS A 18 9.40 -5.89 5.47
CA HIS A 18 9.83 -6.50 6.73
C HIS A 18 10.20 -7.98 6.58
N VAL A 19 9.45 -8.72 5.77
CA VAL A 19 9.73 -10.15 5.52
C VAL A 19 11.05 -10.37 4.78
N PHE A 20 11.40 -9.50 3.83
CA PHE A 20 12.56 -9.73 2.96
C PHE A 20 13.83 -8.99 3.36
N PHE A 21 13.70 -7.86 4.07
CA PHE A 21 14.81 -6.95 4.33
C PHE A 21 15.09 -6.71 5.82
N GLN A 22 14.15 -7.00 6.71
CA GLN A 22 14.47 -7.09 8.11
C GLN A 22 15.28 -8.39 8.32
N GLU A 23 16.58 -8.25 8.60
CA GLU A 23 17.34 -9.39 9.09
C GLU A 23 16.60 -9.94 10.31
N SER A 24 16.33 -11.23 10.30
CA SER A 24 15.61 -11.92 11.36
C SER A 24 16.45 -11.95 12.63
N GLU A 25 16.62 -10.81 13.26
CA GLU A 25 16.88 -10.75 14.70
C GLU A 25 15.59 -11.13 15.44
N PHE A 26 15.11 -12.34 15.22
CA PHE A 26 14.34 -13.08 16.22
C PHE A 26 15.24 -13.46 17.42
N VAL A 27 16.26 -12.66 17.67
CA VAL A 27 17.05 -12.71 18.87
C VAL A 27 16.49 -11.63 19.79
N SER A 28 15.57 -12.07 20.68
CA SER A 28 15.28 -11.43 21.96
C SER A 28 15.45 -9.90 21.98
N LYS A 29 14.45 -9.13 21.57
CA LYS A 29 14.27 -7.77 22.10
C LYS A 29 13.91 -7.86 23.59
N VAL A 30 14.92 -8.18 24.39
CA VAL A 30 14.96 -7.87 25.81
C VAL A 30 15.97 -6.75 25.94
N GLU A 31 15.45 -5.55 26.18
CA GLU A 31 16.12 -4.38 26.72
C GLU A 31 17.04 -3.58 25.78
N PHE A 32 16.54 -2.40 25.30
CA PHE A 32 17.17 -1.11 25.64
C PHE A 32 16.25 0.04 25.20
N ALA A 33 16.10 1.03 26.06
CA ALA A 33 15.11 2.11 26.04
C ALA A 33 15.40 3.26 25.04
N ASP A 34 15.99 2.99 23.88
CA ASP A 34 16.32 4.01 22.87
C ASP A 34 15.95 3.60 21.43
N ASP A 35 15.10 2.57 21.28
CA ASP A 35 14.77 1.96 19.97
C ASP A 35 13.78 2.76 19.11
N HIS A 36 13.16 3.83 19.62
CA HIS A 36 12.14 4.58 18.86
C HIS A 36 12.68 5.27 17.59
N TYR A 37 13.98 5.56 17.51
CA TYR A 37 14.57 6.23 16.35
C TYR A 37 14.75 5.24 15.18
N TYR A 38 15.20 4.02 15.47
CA TYR A 38 15.38 2.98 14.45
C TYR A 38 14.07 2.43 13.91
N GLU A 39 13.04 2.29 14.75
CA GLU A 39 11.70 1.92 14.31
C GLU A 39 11.13 2.90 13.29
N HIS A 40 11.37 4.21 13.45
CA HIS A 40 10.92 5.23 12.51
C HIS A 40 11.64 5.15 11.14
N GLU A 41 12.93 4.84 11.12
CA GLU A 41 13.68 4.70 9.86
C GLU A 41 13.28 3.44 9.09
N GLU A 42 13.08 2.32 9.78
CA GLU A 42 12.62 1.07 9.18
C GLU A 42 11.20 1.19 8.62
N GLU A 43 10.28 1.78 9.38
CA GLU A 43 8.92 2.05 8.93
C GLU A 43 8.88 3.01 7.73
N TYR A 44 9.75 4.00 7.72
CA TYR A 44 9.92 4.88 6.58
C TYR A 44 10.42 4.12 5.34
N ALA A 45 11.43 3.26 5.51
CA ALA A 45 11.97 2.43 4.43
C ALA A 45 10.92 1.45 3.88
N ALA A 46 10.11 0.84 4.76
CA ALA A 46 9.01 -0.04 4.37
C ALA A 46 7.92 0.71 3.58
N ASN A 47 7.57 1.92 4.00
CA ASN A 47 6.63 2.77 3.28
C ASN A 47 7.18 3.20 1.91
N LEU A 48 8.45 3.58 1.83
CA LEU A 48 9.12 3.93 0.58
C LEU A 48 9.16 2.73 -0.38
N PHE A 49 9.52 1.56 0.12
CA PHE A 49 9.52 0.32 -0.65
C PHE A 49 8.12 -0.01 -1.20
N ALA A 50 7.08 0.05 -0.36
CA ALA A 50 5.71 -0.17 -0.78
C ALA A 50 5.29 0.82 -1.88
N GLY A 51 5.64 2.09 -1.73
CA GLY A 51 5.41 3.12 -2.74
C GLY A 51 6.10 2.82 -4.07
N MET A 52 7.37 2.42 -4.05
CA MET A 52 8.14 2.07 -5.26
C MET A 52 7.62 0.80 -5.92
N LEU A 53 7.25 -0.21 -5.12
CA LEU A 53 6.73 -1.50 -5.61
C LEU A 53 5.39 -1.33 -6.32
N LEU A 54 4.45 -0.63 -5.69
CA LEU A 54 3.09 -0.46 -6.21
C LEU A 54 2.98 0.63 -7.27
N MET A 55 3.86 1.64 -7.21
CA MET A 55 3.87 2.80 -8.11
C MET A 55 5.25 2.99 -8.76
N PRO A 56 5.69 2.08 -9.67
CA PRO A 56 6.98 2.18 -10.32
C PRO A 56 7.14 3.50 -11.09
N GLU A 57 8.29 4.18 -10.95
CA GLU A 57 8.50 5.55 -11.42
C GLU A 57 8.11 5.78 -12.88
N ILE A 58 8.60 4.94 -13.81
CA ILE A 58 8.34 5.13 -15.25
C ILE A 58 6.84 5.07 -15.56
N SER A 59 6.14 4.09 -14.98
CA SER A 59 4.69 3.95 -15.11
C SER A 59 3.98 5.14 -14.48
N PHE A 60 4.40 5.51 -13.26
CA PHE A 60 3.76 6.56 -12.48
C PHE A 60 3.85 7.93 -13.17
N ARG A 61 5.04 8.33 -13.66
CA ARG A 61 5.21 9.60 -14.41
C ARG A 61 4.33 9.66 -15.65
N ARG A 62 4.23 8.54 -16.37
CA ARG A 62 3.37 8.45 -17.56
C ARG A 62 1.89 8.59 -17.22
N MET A 63 1.44 7.89 -16.18
CA MET A 63 0.03 7.95 -15.76
C MET A 63 -0.32 9.28 -15.12
N TYR A 64 0.60 9.90 -14.37
CA TYR A 64 0.42 11.25 -13.84
C TYR A 64 0.18 12.26 -14.98
N ALA A 65 1.05 12.28 -16.00
CA ALA A 65 0.90 13.19 -17.13
C ALA A 65 -0.42 12.97 -17.87
N LYS A 66 -0.80 11.71 -18.09
CA LYS A 66 -2.08 11.34 -18.72
C LYS A 66 -3.27 11.86 -17.93
N PHE A 67 -3.32 11.55 -16.62
CA PHE A 67 -4.47 11.94 -15.79
C PHE A 67 -4.50 13.44 -15.52
N LYS A 68 -3.36 14.11 -15.47
CA LYS A 68 -3.28 15.57 -15.39
C LYS A 68 -3.93 16.26 -16.60
N ASP A 69 -3.73 15.72 -17.79
CA ASP A 69 -4.38 16.18 -19.01
C ASP A 69 -5.88 15.90 -19.01
N GLU A 70 -6.29 14.66 -18.66
CA GLU A 70 -7.70 14.28 -18.57
C GLU A 70 -8.47 15.09 -17.53
N SER A 71 -7.83 15.46 -16.42
CA SER A 71 -8.39 16.30 -15.34
C SER A 71 -8.29 17.80 -15.64
N LYS A 72 -7.85 18.20 -16.85
CA LYS A 72 -7.69 19.60 -17.27
C LYS A 72 -6.81 20.42 -16.30
N GLY A 73 -5.85 19.76 -15.67
CA GLY A 73 -4.94 20.37 -14.71
C GLY A 73 -5.42 20.35 -13.26
N ASP A 74 -6.60 19.84 -12.95
CA ASP A 74 -7.05 19.66 -11.55
C ASP A 74 -6.17 18.64 -10.84
N ASP A 75 -5.55 19.07 -9.73
CA ASP A 75 -4.62 18.23 -8.96
C ASP A 75 -5.34 17.16 -8.17
N THR A 76 -6.47 17.49 -7.55
CA THR A 76 -7.25 16.56 -6.73
C THR A 76 -7.78 15.42 -7.58
N ASP A 77 -8.38 15.72 -8.73
CA ASP A 77 -8.88 14.72 -9.66
C ASP A 77 -7.76 13.85 -10.22
N THR A 78 -6.60 14.44 -10.49
CA THR A 78 -5.40 13.71 -10.93
C THR A 78 -4.96 12.69 -9.89
N ILE A 79 -4.87 13.08 -8.62
CA ILE A 79 -4.47 12.20 -7.51
C ILE A 79 -5.51 11.09 -7.30
N ILE A 80 -6.80 11.41 -7.36
CA ILE A 80 -7.88 10.42 -7.21
C ILE A 80 -7.86 9.38 -8.34
N ARG A 81 -7.60 9.78 -9.58
CA ARG A 81 -7.44 8.85 -10.70
C ARG A 81 -6.22 7.93 -10.52
N LEU A 82 -5.10 8.48 -10.04
CA LEU A 82 -3.91 7.70 -9.71
C LEU A 82 -4.17 6.72 -8.56
N MET A 83 -4.84 7.17 -7.49
CA MET A 83 -5.26 6.34 -6.37
C MET A 83 -6.07 5.12 -6.85
N SER A 84 -7.04 5.36 -7.70
CA SER A 84 -7.86 4.29 -8.28
C SER A 84 -7.08 3.38 -9.22
N TYR A 85 -6.22 3.95 -10.07
CA TYR A 85 -5.44 3.17 -11.03
C TYR A 85 -4.44 2.22 -10.37
N TYR A 86 -3.72 2.71 -9.35
CA TYR A 86 -2.72 1.93 -8.62
C TYR A 86 -3.29 1.17 -7.42
N GLN A 87 -4.56 1.39 -7.09
CA GLN A 87 -5.24 0.75 -5.94
C GLN A 87 -4.47 0.96 -4.62
N VAL A 88 -4.06 2.19 -4.37
CA VAL A 88 -3.27 2.60 -3.19
C VAL A 88 -3.94 3.78 -2.47
N PRO A 89 -3.63 4.03 -1.17
CA PRO A 89 -4.19 5.16 -0.44
C PRO A 89 -3.88 6.52 -1.09
N TYR A 90 -4.80 7.48 -0.94
CA TYR A 90 -4.64 8.85 -1.42
C TYR A 90 -3.31 9.48 -0.98
N MET A 91 -2.98 9.35 0.31
CA MET A 91 -1.73 9.88 0.87
C MET A 91 -0.49 9.24 0.25
N SER A 92 -0.53 7.95 -0.07
CA SER A 92 0.61 7.27 -0.71
C SER A 92 0.87 7.82 -2.10
N VAL A 93 -0.18 8.19 -2.85
CA VAL A 93 -0.04 8.86 -4.15
C VAL A 93 0.58 10.25 -4.00
N LEU A 94 0.14 11.04 -3.00
CA LEU A 94 0.69 12.37 -2.74
C LEU A 94 2.17 12.31 -2.38
N ILE A 95 2.56 11.39 -1.50
CA ILE A 95 3.96 11.19 -1.11
C ILE A 95 4.77 10.79 -2.35
N ARG A 96 4.25 9.89 -3.17
CA ARG A 96 4.93 9.46 -4.40
C ARG A 96 5.10 10.59 -5.41
N CYS A 97 4.10 11.48 -5.54
CA CYS A 97 4.21 12.68 -6.36
C CYS A 97 5.32 13.62 -5.86
N LEU A 98 5.45 13.78 -4.54
CA LEU A 98 6.51 14.59 -3.94
C LEU A 98 7.90 13.98 -4.15
N GLU A 99 8.05 12.67 -3.91
CA GLU A 99 9.30 11.93 -4.13
C GLU A 99 9.82 12.04 -5.58
N LEU A 100 8.89 12.13 -6.53
CA LEU A 100 9.20 12.23 -7.95
C LEU A 100 9.23 13.68 -8.49
N ASP A 101 9.18 14.67 -7.60
CA ASP A 101 9.16 16.11 -7.97
C ASP A 101 8.03 16.49 -8.93
N LEU A 102 6.88 15.80 -8.85
CA LEU A 102 5.69 16.11 -9.66
C LEU A 102 4.78 17.16 -9.03
N ILE A 103 4.88 17.33 -7.72
CA ILE A 103 4.21 18.39 -6.95
C ILE A 103 5.20 19.05 -5.99
N THR A 104 4.90 20.27 -5.58
CA THR A 104 5.70 20.99 -4.57
C THR A 104 5.23 20.67 -3.15
N GLY A 105 6.08 20.92 -2.15
CA GLY A 105 5.70 20.75 -0.74
C GLY A 105 4.51 21.61 -0.32
N SER A 106 4.33 22.81 -0.90
CA SER A 106 3.15 23.66 -0.66
C SER A 106 1.88 23.05 -1.25
N ALA A 107 1.94 22.52 -2.48
CA ALA A 107 0.83 21.82 -3.09
C ALA A 107 0.47 20.52 -2.32
N LEU A 108 1.47 19.80 -1.82
CA LEU A 108 1.24 18.66 -0.93
C LEU A 108 0.43 19.07 0.32
N THR A 109 0.84 20.16 0.98
CA THR A 109 0.14 20.65 2.19
C THR A 109 -1.30 21.02 1.89
N GLU A 110 -1.57 21.67 0.79
CA GLU A 110 -2.91 22.05 0.36
C GLU A 110 -3.79 20.81 0.09
N GLN A 111 -3.25 19.83 -0.62
CA GLN A 111 -3.95 18.58 -0.90
C GLN A 111 -4.21 17.72 0.34
N ILE A 112 -3.30 17.74 1.32
CA ILE A 112 -3.51 17.07 2.62
C ILE A 112 -4.65 17.72 3.39
N LEU A 113 -4.71 19.05 3.43
CA LEU A 113 -5.75 19.79 4.15
C LEU A 113 -7.14 19.59 3.52
N GLY A 114 -7.18 19.35 2.20
CA GLY A 114 -8.42 19.06 1.46
C GLY A 114 -8.82 17.57 1.44
N ALA A 115 -8.01 16.67 2.01
CA ALA A 115 -8.22 15.23 1.91
C ALA A 115 -9.27 14.70 2.91
N ASP A 116 -10.51 15.15 2.83
CA ASP A 116 -11.64 14.54 3.55
C ASP A 116 -12.07 13.27 2.81
N ARG A 117 -12.25 12.19 3.58
CA ARG A 117 -12.73 10.89 3.07
C ARG A 117 -14.07 11.00 2.35
N THR A 118 -14.97 11.86 2.83
CA THR A 118 -16.27 12.09 2.22
C THR A 118 -16.11 12.81 0.90
N GLU A 119 -15.24 13.80 0.82
CA GLU A 119 -14.93 14.53 -0.41
C GLU A 119 -14.28 13.61 -1.44
N ILE A 120 -13.30 12.78 -1.04
CA ILE A 120 -12.67 11.80 -1.93
C ILE A 120 -13.71 10.85 -2.52
N ARG A 121 -14.64 10.33 -1.69
CA ARG A 121 -15.71 9.44 -2.16
C ARG A 121 -16.64 10.15 -3.15
N GLN A 122 -17.02 11.38 -2.87
CA GLN A 122 -17.84 12.17 -3.78
C GLN A 122 -17.14 12.40 -5.14
N ARG A 123 -15.85 12.74 -5.11
CA ARG A 123 -15.03 12.91 -6.32
C ARG A 123 -14.90 11.62 -7.14
N LEU A 124 -14.76 10.46 -6.49
CA LEU A 124 -14.75 9.17 -7.18
C LEU A 124 -16.07 8.98 -7.97
N THR A 125 -17.20 9.26 -7.33
CA THR A 125 -18.53 9.19 -7.98
C THR A 125 -18.64 10.17 -9.15
N ASP A 126 -18.23 11.43 -8.97
CA ASP A 126 -18.29 12.48 -10.01
C ASP A 126 -17.38 12.13 -11.22
N LEU A 127 -16.28 11.44 -10.98
CA LEU A 127 -15.36 10.97 -12.01
C LEU A 127 -15.73 9.61 -12.62
N TRP A 128 -16.88 9.04 -12.23
CA TRP A 128 -17.35 7.70 -12.66
C TRP A 128 -16.35 6.58 -12.32
N ILE A 129 -15.67 6.72 -11.19
CA ILE A 129 -14.74 5.73 -10.67
C ILE A 129 -15.45 4.92 -9.58
N ASP A 130 -15.19 3.61 -9.55
CA ASP A 130 -15.77 2.73 -8.54
C ASP A 130 -15.32 3.11 -7.13
N GLU A 131 -16.25 3.58 -6.32
CA GLU A 131 -15.97 3.99 -4.93
C GLU A 131 -15.79 2.81 -3.96
N SER A 132 -16.11 1.58 -4.39
CA SER A 132 -15.96 0.37 -3.57
C SER A 132 -14.50 0.08 -3.18
N ILE A 133 -13.54 0.71 -3.86
CA ILE A 133 -12.12 0.66 -3.48
C ILE A 133 -11.85 1.23 -2.08
N MET A 134 -12.73 2.12 -1.60
CA MET A 134 -12.68 2.70 -0.25
C MET A 134 -13.45 1.89 0.80
N ASP A 135 -14.14 0.84 0.38
CA ASP A 135 -14.88 -0.03 1.29
C ASP A 135 -13.94 -1.02 1.97
N ALA A 136 -14.39 -1.54 3.12
CA ALA A 136 -13.65 -2.57 3.83
C ALA A 136 -13.42 -3.79 2.92
N SER A 137 -12.20 -4.32 2.95
CA SER A 137 -11.88 -5.58 2.31
C SER A 137 -12.64 -6.74 2.99
N ASN A 138 -13.12 -7.67 2.19
CA ASN A 138 -13.78 -8.87 2.66
C ASN A 138 -12.81 -10.06 2.60
N LYS A 139 -13.11 -11.11 3.36
CA LYS A 139 -12.33 -12.35 3.28
C LYS A 139 -12.28 -12.91 1.85
N ASP A 140 -13.37 -12.77 1.11
CA ASP A 140 -13.48 -13.27 -0.27
C ASP A 140 -12.55 -12.53 -1.26
N ASP A 141 -12.16 -11.28 -0.97
CA ASP A 141 -11.20 -10.53 -1.80
C ASP A 141 -9.82 -11.19 -1.83
N PHE A 142 -9.51 -12.01 -0.83
CA PHE A 142 -8.22 -12.70 -0.67
C PHE A 142 -8.31 -14.22 -0.86
N SER A 143 -9.45 -14.75 -1.29
CA SER A 143 -9.65 -16.21 -1.46
C SER A 143 -8.62 -16.86 -2.40
N HIS A 144 -8.19 -16.15 -3.44
CA HIS A 144 -7.13 -16.62 -4.35
C HIS A 144 -5.75 -16.70 -3.67
N LEU A 145 -5.48 -15.84 -2.67
CA LEU A 145 -4.26 -15.90 -1.87
C LEU A 145 -4.28 -17.11 -0.93
N GLU A 146 -5.43 -17.43 -0.33
CA GLU A 146 -5.56 -18.64 0.49
C GLU A 146 -5.20 -19.89 -0.32
N ILE A 147 -5.69 -20.00 -1.56
CA ILE A 147 -5.37 -21.10 -2.48
C ILE A 147 -3.87 -21.14 -2.80
N LEU A 148 -3.26 -19.99 -3.04
CA LEU A 148 -1.83 -19.88 -3.31
C LEU A 148 -1.01 -20.29 -2.08
N VAL A 149 -1.36 -19.78 -0.90
CA VAL A 149 -0.69 -20.11 0.38
C VAL A 149 -0.80 -21.59 0.69
N GLU A 150 -1.99 -22.19 0.47
CA GLU A 150 -2.17 -23.62 0.68
C GLU A 150 -1.27 -24.42 -0.27
N ARG A 151 -1.23 -24.08 -1.55
CA ARG A 151 -0.39 -24.78 -2.55
C ARG A 151 1.09 -24.70 -2.21
N VAL A 152 1.61 -23.47 -1.99
CA VAL A 152 3.01 -23.26 -1.66
C VAL A 152 3.37 -23.88 -0.32
N GLY A 153 2.46 -23.78 0.68
CA GLY A 153 2.66 -24.41 1.98
C GLY A 153 2.75 -25.94 1.92
N ARG A 154 2.02 -26.60 1.01
CA ARG A 154 2.14 -28.05 0.76
C ARG A 154 3.49 -28.41 0.14
N GLU A 155 3.98 -27.61 -0.84
CA GLU A 155 5.31 -27.77 -1.41
C GLU A 155 6.39 -27.67 -0.31
N TYR A 156 6.28 -26.67 0.59
CA TYR A 156 7.20 -26.53 1.74
C TYR A 156 7.10 -27.66 2.77
N ILE A 157 5.95 -28.32 2.91
CA ILE A 157 5.82 -29.51 3.75
C ILE A 157 6.52 -30.71 3.10
N GLU A 158 6.37 -30.89 1.77
CA GLU A 158 7.03 -31.96 1.02
C GLU A 158 8.55 -31.81 1.05
N ASP A 159 9.07 -30.55 1.02
CA ASP A 159 10.48 -30.21 1.11
C ASP A 159 11.01 -30.16 2.56
N GLU A 160 10.21 -30.50 3.57
CA GLU A 160 10.55 -30.50 4.99
C GLU A 160 10.87 -29.11 5.60
N TYR A 161 10.55 -28.01 4.91
CA TYR A 161 10.74 -26.64 5.42
C TYR A 161 9.61 -26.19 6.36
N MET A 162 8.44 -26.82 6.31
CA MET A 162 7.27 -26.49 7.12
C MET A 162 6.54 -27.74 7.59
N ASN A 163 5.79 -27.63 8.69
CA ASN A 163 4.91 -28.71 9.11
C ASN A 163 3.43 -28.33 8.96
N GLU A 164 2.54 -29.32 8.92
CA GLU A 164 1.10 -29.15 8.76
C GLU A 164 0.46 -28.21 9.80
N ARG A 165 0.98 -28.22 11.03
CA ARG A 165 0.47 -27.35 12.11
C ARG A 165 0.75 -25.88 11.82
N THR A 166 1.91 -25.58 11.24
CA THR A 166 2.29 -24.22 10.84
C THR A 166 1.44 -23.75 9.68
N LEU A 167 1.25 -24.57 8.63
CA LEU A 167 0.38 -24.22 7.51
C LEU A 167 -1.05 -23.92 7.97
N LYS A 168 -1.62 -24.75 8.84
CA LYS A 168 -2.96 -24.51 9.42
C LYS A 168 -3.06 -23.20 10.19
N LYS A 169 -2.00 -22.75 10.87
CA LYS A 169 -1.98 -21.44 11.56
C LYS A 169 -1.95 -20.25 10.63
N VAL A 170 -1.37 -20.42 9.44
CA VAL A 170 -1.31 -19.35 8.42
C VAL A 170 -2.63 -19.21 7.71
N LEU A 171 -3.39 -20.30 7.53
CA LEU A 171 -4.68 -20.31 6.82
C LEU A 171 -5.89 -19.92 7.70
N HIS A 172 -5.72 -19.84 9.02
CA HIS A 172 -6.76 -19.50 10.01
C HIS A 172 -6.40 -18.27 10.83
#